data_36ad155e933c054df6af5b0c359ba706
#
_entry.id   36ad155e933c054df6af5b0c359ba706
#
_cell.length_a   1.000
_cell.length_b   1.000
_cell.length_c   1.000
_cell.angle_alpha   90.00
_cell.angle_beta   90.00
_cell.angle_gamma   90.00
#
_symmetry.space_group_name_H-M   'P 1'
#
loop_
_entity.id
_entity.type
_entity.pdbx_description
1 polymer ?
#
loop_
_entity_poly.entity_id
_entity_poly.type
_entity_poly.pdbx_seq_one_letter_code
_entity_poly.pdbx_strand_id
1 'polypeptide(L)'
;MSIVLSEHVRQQAARRGISEAIVWAVAEAPEQVVQVRDGREVRQSRVPFPPDGMMYLVRVFVDVSSDLETVVTIYRTSRIEKYWGIA
;
A
#
# COMPACT_ATOMS: atom_id res chain seq x y z
N MET A 1 -11.79 0.08 -13.03
CA MET A 1 -12.02 -0.93 -11.99
C MET A 1 -12.11 -0.25 -10.64
N SER A 2 -12.92 -0.79 -9.75
CA SER A 2 -13.19 -0.17 -8.47
C SER A 2 -12.25 -0.71 -7.40
N ILE A 3 -11.70 0.20 -6.61
CA ILE A 3 -10.87 -0.14 -5.46
C ILE A 3 -11.66 0.16 -4.19
N VAL A 4 -11.66 -0.76 -3.25
CA VAL A 4 -12.35 -0.62 -1.97
C VAL A 4 -11.36 -0.72 -0.83
N LEU A 5 -11.48 0.19 0.14
CA LEU A 5 -10.75 0.12 1.40
C LEU A 5 -11.66 -0.45 2.46
N SER A 6 -11.24 -1.54 3.09
CA SER A 6 -11.99 -2.09 4.20
C SER A 6 -11.86 -1.18 5.42
N GLU A 7 -12.82 -1.29 6.34
CA GLU A 7 -12.74 -0.54 7.60
C GLU A 7 -11.48 -0.90 8.38
N HIS A 8 -11.09 -2.18 8.35
CA HIS A 8 -9.87 -2.64 8.98
C HIS A 8 -8.63 -1.88 8.44
N VAL A 9 -8.57 -1.71 7.12
CA VAL A 9 -7.46 -1.00 6.48
C VAL A 9 -7.45 0.48 6.88
N ARG A 10 -8.62 1.11 6.95
CA ARG A 10 -8.71 2.51 7.38
C ARG A 10 -8.17 2.69 8.80
N GLN A 11 -8.54 1.79 9.70
CA GLN A 11 -8.05 1.81 11.08
C GLN A 11 -6.55 1.52 11.13
N GLN A 12 -6.08 0.57 10.35
CA GLN A 12 -4.67 0.22 10.28
C GLN A 12 -3.82 1.40 9.79
N ALA A 13 -4.27 2.08 8.75
CA ALA A 13 -3.59 3.25 8.20
C ALA A 13 -3.50 4.36 9.25
N ALA A 14 -4.60 4.63 9.94
CA ALA A 14 -4.65 5.65 10.99
C ALA A 14 -3.64 5.35 12.10
N ARG A 15 -3.59 4.10 12.57
CA ARG A 15 -2.66 3.69 13.61
C ARG A 15 -1.20 3.81 13.17
N ARG A 16 -0.93 3.66 11.89
CA ARG A 16 0.43 3.68 11.34
C ARG A 16 0.83 5.04 10.79
N GLY A 17 0.00 6.05 10.99
CA GLY A 17 0.29 7.40 10.55
C GLY A 17 0.29 7.56 9.04
N ILE A 18 -0.50 6.74 8.32
CA ILE A 18 -0.63 6.82 6.86
C ILE A 18 -1.98 7.45 6.54
N SER A 19 -1.96 8.61 5.87
CA SER A 19 -3.21 9.28 5.50
C SER A 19 -3.96 8.48 4.44
N GLU A 20 -5.28 8.62 4.42
CA GLU A 20 -6.10 7.94 3.42
C GLU A 20 -5.70 8.37 2.00
N ALA A 21 -5.33 9.64 1.82
CA ALA A 21 -4.87 10.14 0.52
C ALA A 21 -3.64 9.37 0.02
N ILE A 22 -2.70 9.05 0.91
CA ILE A 22 -1.53 8.26 0.55
C ILE A 22 -1.96 6.84 0.16
N VAL A 23 -2.87 6.24 0.91
CA VAL A 23 -3.38 4.90 0.60
C VAL A 23 -3.93 4.86 -0.82
N TRP A 24 -4.81 5.83 -1.16
CA TRP A 24 -5.39 5.91 -2.49
C TRP A 24 -4.35 6.14 -3.57
N ALA A 25 -3.40 7.05 -3.33
CA ALA A 25 -2.35 7.34 -4.31
C ALA A 25 -1.52 6.10 -4.64
N VAL A 26 -1.13 5.35 -3.62
CA VAL A 26 -0.33 4.14 -3.82
C VAL A 26 -1.16 3.02 -4.46
N ALA A 27 -2.42 2.88 -4.05
CA ALA A 27 -3.29 1.86 -4.62
C ALA A 27 -3.58 2.11 -6.10
N GLU A 28 -3.77 3.37 -6.48
CA GLU A 28 -4.16 3.72 -7.86
C GLU A 28 -2.99 3.93 -8.81
N ALA A 29 -1.87 4.43 -8.31
CA ALA A 29 -0.71 4.77 -9.14
C ALA A 29 0.61 4.39 -8.45
N PRO A 30 0.83 3.09 -8.19
CA PRO A 30 2.04 2.66 -7.50
C PRO A 30 3.28 2.78 -8.39
N GLU A 31 4.43 2.91 -7.75
CA GLU A 31 5.70 2.84 -8.46
C GLU A 31 6.01 1.39 -8.86
N GLN A 32 5.58 0.42 -8.07
CA GLN A 32 5.79 -0.99 -8.35
C GLN A 32 4.56 -1.80 -8.00
N VAL A 33 4.32 -2.83 -8.81
CA VAL A 33 3.30 -3.86 -8.53
C VAL A 33 4.01 -5.20 -8.55
N VAL A 34 3.94 -5.94 -7.45
CA VAL A 34 4.59 -7.25 -7.34
C VAL A 34 3.57 -8.27 -6.92
N GLN A 35 3.53 -9.39 -7.62
CA GLN A 35 2.59 -10.47 -7.30
C GLN A 35 3.04 -11.19 -6.03
N VAL A 36 2.12 -11.34 -5.07
CA VAL A 36 2.37 -12.05 -3.82
C VAL A 36 2.01 -13.52 -3.99
N ARG A 37 0.84 -13.78 -4.57
CA ARG A 37 0.31 -15.10 -4.87
C ARG A 37 -0.90 -14.91 -5.80
N ASP A 38 -1.49 -15.99 -6.27
CA ASP A 38 -2.66 -15.89 -7.11
C ASP A 38 -3.74 -15.06 -6.44
N GLY A 39 -4.23 -14.04 -7.15
CA GLY A 39 -5.28 -13.16 -6.64
C GLY A 39 -4.82 -12.11 -5.64
N ARG A 40 -3.52 -12.01 -5.35
CA ARG A 40 -3.02 -11.02 -4.41
C ARG A 40 -1.75 -10.35 -4.94
N GLU A 41 -1.73 -9.02 -4.90
CA GLU A 41 -0.54 -8.27 -5.27
C GLU A 41 -0.23 -7.21 -4.23
N VAL A 42 1.03 -6.76 -4.18
CA VAL A 42 1.41 -5.59 -3.40
C VAL A 42 1.69 -4.46 -4.37
N ARG A 43 1.11 -3.30 -4.08
CA ARG A 43 1.34 -2.04 -4.79
C ARG A 43 2.13 -1.16 -3.85
N GLN A 44 3.27 -0.66 -4.29
CA GLN A 44 4.15 0.05 -3.38
C GLN A 44 4.79 1.26 -4.03
N SER A 45 5.02 2.28 -3.21
CA SER A 45 5.66 3.53 -3.63
C SER A 45 6.49 4.07 -2.49
N ARG A 46 7.54 4.80 -2.86
CA ARG A 46 8.34 5.56 -1.90
C ARG A 46 7.64 6.87 -1.65
N VAL A 47 7.42 7.20 -0.38
CA VAL A 47 6.65 8.37 0.03
C VAL A 47 7.38 9.08 1.16
N PRO A 48 7.59 10.42 1.07
CA PRO A 48 8.14 11.17 2.17
C PRO A 48 7.07 11.39 3.25
N PHE A 49 7.47 11.32 4.51
CA PHE A 49 6.56 11.53 5.64
C PHE A 49 7.02 12.69 6.50
N PRO A 50 6.08 13.50 7.03
CA PRO A 50 6.43 14.53 7.99
C PRO A 50 6.94 13.89 9.29
N PRO A 51 7.67 14.65 10.13
CA PRO A 51 7.98 16.09 9.96
C PRO A 51 9.23 16.36 9.12
N ASP A 52 10.12 15.39 8.94
CA ASP A 52 11.43 15.62 8.37
C ASP A 52 11.54 15.21 6.89
N GLY A 53 10.47 14.68 6.31
CA GLY A 53 10.48 14.23 4.92
C GLY A 53 11.21 12.91 4.71
N MET A 54 11.44 12.15 5.77
CA MET A 54 12.08 10.84 5.64
C MET A 54 11.27 9.91 4.72
N MET A 55 11.95 9.26 3.78
CA MET A 55 11.30 8.37 2.84
C MET A 55 10.96 7.03 3.46
N TYR A 56 9.74 6.58 3.20
CA TYR A 56 9.27 5.25 3.57
C TYR A 56 8.73 4.56 2.33
N LEU A 57 8.78 3.24 2.34
CA LEU A 57 8.07 2.44 1.34
C LEU A 57 6.69 2.13 1.91
N VAL A 58 5.65 2.62 1.23
CA VAL A 58 4.26 2.32 1.59
C VAL A 58 3.84 1.12 0.77
N ARG A 59 3.43 0.05 1.44
CA ARG A 59 3.06 -1.22 0.81
C ARG A 59 1.58 -1.48 1.01
N VAL A 60 0.84 -1.53 -0.09
CA VAL A 60 -0.60 -1.72 -0.11
C VAL A 60 -0.88 -3.09 -0.72
N PHE A 61 -1.43 -3.99 0.08
CA PHE A 61 -1.75 -5.35 -0.39
C PHE A 61 -3.18 -5.38 -0.88
N VAL A 62 -3.36 -5.81 -2.11
CA VAL A 62 -4.64 -5.75 -2.81
C VAL A 62 -5.07 -7.14 -3.25
N ASP A 63 -6.30 -7.50 -2.91
CA ASP A 63 -6.92 -8.72 -3.42
C ASP A 63 -7.52 -8.37 -4.79
N VAL A 64 -7.04 -9.04 -5.82
CA VAL A 64 -7.45 -8.80 -7.21
C VAL A 64 -8.14 -10.02 -7.83
N SER A 65 -8.63 -10.93 -6.98
CA SER A 65 -9.25 -12.18 -7.44
C SER A 65 -10.66 -11.95 -8.01
N SER A 66 -11.21 -10.75 -7.87
CA SER A 66 -12.51 -10.41 -8.44
C SER A 66 -12.43 -9.05 -9.11
N ASP A 67 -13.51 -8.62 -9.77
CA ASP A 67 -13.58 -7.32 -10.42
C ASP A 67 -13.45 -6.17 -9.41
N LEU A 68 -13.85 -6.41 -8.17
CA LEU A 68 -13.72 -5.44 -7.10
C LEU A 68 -12.37 -5.65 -6.42
N GLU A 69 -11.46 -4.70 -6.59
CA GLU A 69 -10.14 -4.77 -5.96
C GLU A 69 -10.25 -4.29 -4.52
N THR A 70 -9.80 -5.11 -3.58
CA THR A 70 -9.95 -4.82 -2.15
C THR A 70 -8.58 -4.67 -1.51
N VAL A 71 -8.35 -3.52 -0.88
CA VAL A 71 -7.14 -3.33 -0.07
C VAL A 71 -7.34 -4.09 1.23
N VAL A 72 -6.47 -5.05 1.50
CA VAL A 72 -6.63 -5.96 2.64
C VAL A 72 -5.66 -5.68 3.77
N THR A 73 -4.51 -5.09 3.48
CA THR A 73 -3.58 -4.65 4.52
C THR A 73 -2.65 -3.58 3.97
N ILE A 74 -2.09 -2.79 4.88
CA ILE A 74 -1.19 -1.71 4.52
C ILE A 74 -0.20 -1.48 5.65
N TYR A 75 1.05 -1.18 5.28
CA TYR A 75 2.03 -0.70 6.25
C TYR A 75 3.10 0.11 5.55
N ARG A 76 3.94 0.78 6.31
CA ARG A 76 5.10 1.50 5.80
C ARG A 76 6.36 0.99 6.48
N THR A 77 7.48 1.07 5.78
CA THR A 77 8.77 0.66 6.30
C THR A 77 9.86 1.60 5.82
N SER A 78 10.83 1.88 6.68
CA SER A 78 12.01 2.63 6.29
C SER A 78 13.04 1.76 5.55
N ARG A 79 12.85 0.46 5.56
CA ARG A 79 13.76 -0.50 4.91
C ARG A 79 13.38 -0.70 3.45
N ILE A 80 13.49 0.37 2.67
CA ILE A 80 13.04 0.37 1.27
C ILE A 80 13.78 -0.70 0.47
N GLU A 81 15.09 -0.77 0.60
CA GLU A 81 15.91 -1.70 -0.19
C GLU A 81 15.57 -3.16 0.07
N LYS A 82 15.12 -3.47 1.28
CA LYS A 82 14.77 -4.85 1.63
C LYS A 82 13.56 -5.35 0.83
N TYR A 83 12.63 -4.45 0.51
CA TYR A 83 11.36 -4.83 -0.13
C TYR A 83 11.21 -4.32 -1.55
N TRP A 84 12.15 -3.53 -2.04
CA TRP A 84 12.03 -2.96 -3.38
C TRP A 84 12.08 -4.08 -4.42
N GLY A 85 11.00 -4.18 -5.20
CA GLY A 85 10.88 -5.19 -6.26
C GLY A 85 10.48 -6.58 -5.79
N ILE A 86 10.17 -6.76 -4.50
CA ILE A 86 9.78 -8.08 -3.97
C ILE A 86 8.52 -7.98 -3.12
N ALA A 87 7.85 -9.11 -3.00
CA ALA A 87 6.60 -9.20 -2.24
C ALA A 87 6.84 -9.33 -0.73
#